data_747220135d8bc2a7750f78ab5524c389
#
_entry.id   747220135d8bc2a7750f78ab5524c389
#
_cell.length_a   1.000
_cell.length_b   1.000
_cell.length_c   1.000
_cell.angle_alpha   90.00
_cell.angle_beta   90.00
_cell.angle_gamma   90.00
#
_symmetry.space_group_name_H-M   'P 1'
#
loop_
_entity.id
_entity.type
_entity.pdbx_description
1 polymer ?
#
loop_
_entity_poly.entity_id
_entity_poly.type
_entity_poly.pdbx_seq_one_letter_code
_entity_poly.pdbx_strand_id
1 'polypeptide(L)'
;MLTLILVISALTGCMGQGVALTLNADGTCTYMVKYLYEKETFQESINQAAGTSPLTTADFTKAEETINGMTYLTFSRQLTFANAETMKMTLTDLTAYINKLKEGSVNAALYSTETINSAPFSEMSLDGSTFTAKATSTSDSMTSSMSSDMAKLSDSAAYAEIGKLNTKALKGYDSVYAYMKSCGLIMDYSITFPANVTESNGTVNGATASWSTDTMPADSRLIAVTAGNPLSADTEAPVISGVKNNGIYKKAVKLQITDNVNVKSVTVNGITIGNTFLKASQSKAYKIMATDANGNTSSVSFRVDS
;
A
#
# COMPACT_ATOMS: atom_id res chain seq x y z
N MET A 1 -13.66 23.06 -7.16
CA MET A 1 -12.48 23.79 -7.66
C MET A 1 -11.24 22.90 -7.72
N LEU A 2 -10.95 22.07 -6.72
CA LEU A 2 -9.83 21.12 -6.76
C LEU A 2 -9.98 20.08 -7.90
N THR A 3 -11.19 19.56 -8.10
CA THR A 3 -11.55 18.60 -9.17
C THR A 3 -11.31 19.17 -10.57
N LEU A 4 -11.56 20.47 -10.77
CA LEU A 4 -11.34 21.14 -12.06
C LEU A 4 -9.85 21.26 -12.38
N ILE A 5 -9.03 21.53 -11.36
CA ILE A 5 -7.57 21.63 -11.50
C ILE A 5 -6.99 20.24 -11.80
N LEU A 6 -7.51 19.18 -11.15
CA LEU A 6 -7.13 17.80 -11.45
C LEU A 6 -7.44 17.42 -12.92
N VAL A 7 -8.59 17.85 -13.44
CA VAL A 7 -9.00 17.57 -14.83
C VAL A 7 -8.10 18.31 -15.83
N ILE A 8 -7.80 19.59 -15.58
CA ILE A 8 -6.93 20.39 -16.47
C ILE A 8 -5.50 19.86 -16.44
N SER A 9 -5.01 19.48 -15.28
CA SER A 9 -3.65 18.95 -15.11
C SER A 9 -3.47 17.55 -15.68
N ALA A 10 -4.48 16.70 -15.58
CA ALA A 10 -4.49 15.40 -16.26
C ALA A 10 -4.38 15.57 -17.80
N LEU A 11 -4.84 16.69 -18.34
CA LEU A 11 -4.75 17.02 -19.78
C LEU A 11 -3.41 17.60 -20.20
N THR A 12 -2.60 18.11 -19.25
CA THR A 12 -1.29 18.73 -19.56
C THR A 12 -0.10 17.81 -19.23
N GLY A 13 -0.34 16.58 -18.69
CA GLY A 13 0.72 15.63 -18.37
C GLY A 13 1.65 16.05 -17.23
N CYS A 14 1.30 17.09 -16.49
CA CYS A 14 2.12 17.68 -15.43
C CYS A 14 1.97 16.95 -14.08
N MET A 15 1.58 15.67 -14.08
CA MET A 15 1.33 14.87 -12.89
C MET A 15 2.00 13.50 -12.98
N GLY A 16 2.22 12.92 -11.81
CA GLY A 16 2.69 11.55 -11.74
C GLY A 16 2.29 10.85 -10.44
N GLN A 17 2.41 9.54 -10.47
CA GLN A 17 2.26 8.68 -9.31
C GLN A 17 3.33 7.61 -9.31
N GLY A 18 4.04 7.49 -8.19
CA GLY A 18 4.94 6.38 -7.90
C GLY A 18 4.36 5.48 -6.82
N VAL A 19 4.49 4.18 -6.99
CA VAL A 19 4.15 3.17 -5.97
C VAL A 19 5.32 2.23 -5.80
N ALA A 20 5.81 2.09 -4.59
CA ALA A 20 6.85 1.12 -4.26
C ALA A 20 6.36 0.17 -3.16
N LEU A 21 6.41 -1.11 -3.45
CA LEU A 21 6.19 -2.20 -2.50
C LEU A 21 7.54 -2.78 -2.08
N THR A 22 7.71 -3.10 -0.81
CA THR A 22 8.87 -3.86 -0.34
C THR A 22 8.40 -4.97 0.57
N LEU A 23 8.83 -6.18 0.26
CA LEU A 23 8.69 -7.35 1.12
C LEU A 23 10.04 -7.56 1.81
N ASN A 24 10.08 -7.53 3.12
CA ASN A 24 11.30 -7.72 3.89
C ASN A 24 11.51 -9.20 4.22
N ALA A 25 12.75 -9.57 4.47
CA ALA A 25 13.11 -10.96 4.85
C ALA A 25 12.49 -11.39 6.19
N ASP A 26 12.14 -10.42 7.06
CA ASP A 26 11.45 -10.67 8.32
C ASP A 26 9.93 -10.80 8.17
N GLY A 27 9.42 -10.85 6.94
CA GLY A 27 8.01 -10.95 6.59
C GLY A 27 7.24 -9.64 6.66
N THR A 28 7.81 -8.57 7.23
CA THR A 28 7.16 -7.25 7.20
C THR A 28 7.13 -6.68 5.79
N CYS A 29 6.19 -5.79 5.53
CA CYS A 29 6.05 -5.17 4.22
C CYS A 29 5.89 -3.66 4.33
N THR A 30 6.32 -2.96 3.29
CA THR A 30 6.06 -1.52 3.16
C THR A 30 5.39 -1.22 1.83
N TYR A 31 4.53 -0.22 1.85
CA TYR A 31 3.94 0.41 0.69
C TYR A 31 4.26 1.89 0.76
N MET A 32 4.86 2.43 -0.27
CA MET A 32 5.09 3.86 -0.42
C MET A 32 4.33 4.36 -1.64
N VAL A 33 3.55 5.40 -1.44
CA VAL A 33 2.94 6.16 -2.53
C VAL A 33 3.62 7.52 -2.62
N LYS A 34 3.92 7.94 -3.84
CA LYS A 34 4.46 9.26 -4.17
C LYS A 34 3.61 9.90 -5.24
N TYR A 35 3.12 11.11 -4.99
CA TYR A 35 2.43 11.93 -5.97
C TYR A 35 3.40 13.01 -6.46
N LEU A 36 3.38 13.27 -7.75
CA LEU A 36 4.21 14.27 -8.42
C LEU A 36 3.30 15.30 -9.09
N TYR A 37 3.60 16.57 -8.87
CA TYR A 37 2.87 17.67 -9.49
C TYR A 37 3.90 18.67 -10.03
N GLU A 38 3.81 19.01 -11.30
CA GLU A 38 4.70 19.99 -11.91
C GLU A 38 4.58 21.32 -11.14
N LYS A 39 5.73 21.85 -10.71
CA LYS A 39 5.80 22.93 -9.71
C LYS A 39 5.17 24.24 -10.22
N GLU A 40 5.49 24.64 -11.45
CA GLU A 40 4.99 25.91 -12.00
C GLU A 40 3.48 25.92 -12.15
N THR A 41 2.91 24.79 -12.52
CA THR A 41 1.46 24.64 -12.73
C THR A 41 0.68 24.49 -11.42
N PHE A 42 1.25 23.79 -10.42
CA PHE A 42 0.47 23.34 -9.24
C PHE A 42 0.76 24.05 -7.94
N GLN A 43 1.85 24.82 -7.83
CA GLN A 43 2.25 25.43 -6.55
C GLN A 43 1.12 26.26 -5.92
N GLU A 44 0.44 27.09 -6.70
CA GLU A 44 -0.64 27.92 -6.19
C GLU A 44 -1.85 27.07 -5.75
N SER A 45 -2.21 26.06 -6.54
CA SER A 45 -3.32 25.15 -6.22
C SER A 45 -3.06 24.36 -4.94
N ILE A 46 -1.83 23.91 -4.73
CA ILE A 46 -1.43 23.19 -3.53
C ILE A 46 -1.45 24.13 -2.32
N ASN A 47 -1.03 25.37 -2.48
CA ASN A 47 -1.10 26.38 -1.41
C ASN A 47 -2.55 26.69 -1.02
N GLN A 48 -3.46 26.78 -1.99
CA GLN A 48 -4.89 26.98 -1.75
C GLN A 48 -5.57 25.77 -1.09
N ALA A 49 -5.07 24.56 -1.33
CA ALA A 49 -5.56 23.33 -0.71
C ALA A 49 -5.01 23.10 0.71
N ALA A 50 -4.19 24.00 1.25
CA ALA A 50 -3.58 23.84 2.57
C ALA A 50 -4.67 23.63 3.66
N GLY A 51 -4.53 22.54 4.42
CA GLY A 51 -5.49 22.14 5.47
C GLY A 51 -6.79 21.48 4.99
N THR A 52 -7.03 21.40 3.68
CA THR A 52 -8.24 20.76 3.10
C THR A 52 -7.92 19.50 2.30
N SER A 53 -6.65 19.25 1.99
CA SER A 53 -6.18 18.05 1.30
C SER A 53 -5.24 17.23 2.19
N PRO A 54 -5.34 15.89 2.20
CA PRO A 54 -4.38 15.03 2.89
C PRO A 54 -2.93 15.32 2.49
N LEU A 55 -2.67 15.63 1.22
CA LEU A 55 -1.33 15.90 0.69
C LEU A 55 -0.65 17.11 1.33
N THR A 56 -1.43 18.06 1.84
CA THR A 56 -0.89 19.28 2.45
C THR A 56 -0.61 19.15 3.95
N THR A 57 -0.89 18.00 4.54
CA THR A 57 -0.65 17.69 5.96
C THR A 57 0.77 17.15 6.20
N ALA A 58 1.15 17.06 7.47
CA ALA A 58 2.42 16.42 7.89
C ALA A 58 2.43 14.89 7.69
N ASP A 59 1.32 14.28 7.27
CA ASP A 59 1.25 12.86 6.92
C ASP A 59 2.07 12.54 5.67
N PHE A 60 2.33 13.54 4.83
CA PHE A 60 3.15 13.41 3.63
C PHE A 60 4.47 14.14 3.77
N THR A 61 5.54 13.46 3.39
CA THR A 61 6.85 14.08 3.20
C THR A 61 6.84 14.84 1.87
N LYS A 62 7.18 16.13 1.93
CA LYS A 62 7.28 17.00 0.76
C LYS A 62 8.73 17.11 0.32
N ALA A 63 8.96 17.07 -0.99
CA ALA A 63 10.25 17.33 -1.61
C ALA A 63 10.08 17.94 -3.00
N GLU A 64 11.18 18.27 -3.65
CA GLU A 64 11.23 18.68 -5.04
C GLU A 64 12.14 17.72 -5.80
N GLU A 65 11.72 17.31 -6.98
CA GLU A 65 12.51 16.46 -7.89
C GLU A 65 12.51 17.05 -9.29
N THR A 66 13.64 16.96 -9.99
CA THR A 66 13.72 17.35 -11.39
C THR A 66 13.77 16.10 -12.25
N ILE A 67 12.78 15.93 -13.13
CA ILE A 67 12.64 14.80 -14.03
C ILE A 67 12.52 15.35 -15.45
N ASN A 68 13.40 14.93 -16.35
CA ASN A 68 13.43 15.39 -17.75
C ASN A 68 13.43 16.91 -17.89
N GLY A 69 14.10 17.63 -16.97
CA GLY A 69 14.19 19.10 -16.99
C GLY A 69 13.01 19.85 -16.40
N MET A 70 11.94 19.15 -15.99
CA MET A 70 10.81 19.74 -15.27
C MET A 70 10.95 19.50 -13.76
N THR A 71 10.62 20.53 -12.96
CA THR A 71 10.64 20.42 -11.49
C THR A 71 9.26 20.04 -10.96
N TYR A 72 9.20 18.98 -10.18
CA TYR A 72 7.98 18.46 -9.55
C TYR A 72 8.00 18.70 -8.05
N LEU A 73 6.86 19.09 -7.51
CA LEU A 73 6.56 18.98 -6.09
C LEU A 73 6.15 17.52 -5.83
N THR A 74 6.84 16.88 -4.92
CA THR A 74 6.55 15.48 -4.56
C THR A 74 5.98 15.38 -3.16
N PHE A 75 5.01 14.47 -3.00
CA PHE A 75 4.34 14.18 -1.73
C PHE A 75 4.36 12.66 -1.55
N SER A 76 5.14 12.17 -0.61
CA SER A 76 5.28 10.74 -0.38
C SER A 76 4.80 10.35 1.01
N ARG A 77 4.17 9.17 1.08
CA ARG A 77 3.76 8.54 2.33
C ARG A 77 4.07 7.05 2.32
N GLN A 78 4.61 6.56 3.43
CA GLN A 78 4.88 5.15 3.62
C GLN A 78 3.92 4.55 4.65
N LEU A 79 3.38 3.39 4.33
CA LEU A 79 2.61 2.54 5.23
C LEU A 79 3.40 1.25 5.48
N THR A 80 3.33 0.75 6.71
CA THR A 80 3.96 -0.51 7.10
C THR A 80 2.92 -1.56 7.47
N PHE A 81 3.23 -2.81 7.17
CA PHE A 81 2.37 -3.97 7.40
C PHE A 81 3.16 -5.07 8.09
N ALA A 82 2.49 -5.79 8.97
CA ALA A 82 3.10 -6.90 9.69
C ALA A 82 3.45 -8.08 8.76
N ASN A 83 2.74 -8.23 7.63
CA ASN A 83 2.97 -9.29 6.65
C ASN A 83 2.31 -8.97 5.31
N ALA A 84 2.64 -9.76 4.28
CA ALA A 84 2.14 -9.59 2.93
C ALA A 84 0.61 -9.81 2.81
N GLU A 85 0.01 -10.69 3.61
CA GLU A 85 -1.43 -10.90 3.58
C GLU A 85 -2.19 -9.67 4.07
N THR A 86 -1.75 -9.05 5.19
CA THR A 86 -2.33 -7.79 5.68
C THR A 86 -2.14 -6.67 4.67
N MET A 87 -0.98 -6.59 4.03
CA MET A 87 -0.72 -5.61 2.96
C MET A 87 -1.68 -5.82 1.79
N LYS A 88 -1.80 -7.05 1.29
CA LYS A 88 -2.71 -7.41 0.20
C LYS A 88 -4.15 -7.01 0.52
N MET A 89 -4.69 -7.47 1.65
CA MET A 89 -6.06 -7.16 2.07
C MET A 89 -6.31 -5.65 2.16
N THR A 90 -5.34 -4.89 2.66
CA THR A 90 -5.47 -3.44 2.80
C THR A 90 -5.41 -2.73 1.45
N LEU A 91 -4.47 -3.11 0.60
CA LEU A 91 -4.23 -2.40 -0.66
C LEU A 91 -5.21 -2.77 -1.78
N THR A 92 -6.06 -3.78 -1.58
CA THR A 92 -7.12 -4.19 -2.52
C THR A 92 -8.53 -3.85 -2.05
N ASP A 93 -8.70 -3.35 -0.82
CA ASP A 93 -9.99 -2.91 -0.27
C ASP A 93 -9.96 -1.41 0.06
N LEU A 94 -10.88 -0.64 -0.51
CA LEU A 94 -10.91 0.81 -0.33
C LEU A 94 -11.12 1.22 1.14
N THR A 95 -11.99 0.53 1.86
CA THR A 95 -12.30 0.84 3.26
C THR A 95 -11.11 0.54 4.16
N ALA A 96 -10.47 -0.61 3.97
CA ALA A 96 -9.27 -0.99 4.70
C ALA A 96 -8.10 -0.02 4.40
N TYR A 97 -7.93 0.39 3.14
CA TYR A 97 -6.92 1.35 2.74
C TYR A 97 -7.14 2.73 3.39
N ILE A 98 -8.36 3.26 3.35
CA ILE A 98 -8.71 4.52 4.04
C ILE A 98 -8.45 4.41 5.54
N ASN A 99 -8.85 3.31 6.18
CA ASN A 99 -8.60 3.11 7.60
C ASN A 99 -7.10 3.07 7.92
N LYS A 100 -6.31 2.41 7.08
CA LYS A 100 -4.85 2.38 7.22
C LYS A 100 -4.21 3.77 7.07
N LEU A 101 -4.72 4.60 6.16
CA LEU A 101 -4.29 5.99 6.02
C LEU A 101 -4.66 6.86 7.22
N LYS A 102 -5.74 6.54 7.96
CA LYS A 102 -6.11 7.24 9.19
C LYS A 102 -5.20 6.92 10.37
N GLU A 103 -4.57 5.74 10.37
CA GLU A 103 -3.66 5.33 11.45
C GLU A 103 -2.48 6.31 11.57
N GLY A 104 -2.31 6.91 12.74
CA GLY A 104 -1.24 7.89 13.00
C GLY A 104 -1.33 9.21 12.23
N SER A 105 -2.44 9.44 11.51
CA SER A 105 -2.64 10.68 10.77
C SER A 105 -2.87 11.86 11.72
N VAL A 106 -2.29 13.02 11.35
CA VAL A 106 -2.51 14.29 12.06
C VAL A 106 -3.93 14.84 11.84
N ASN A 107 -4.62 14.42 10.77
CA ASN A 107 -6.00 14.80 10.47
C ASN A 107 -6.75 13.68 9.74
N ALA A 108 -7.20 12.69 10.51
CA ALA A 108 -7.88 11.50 9.99
C ALA A 108 -9.18 11.82 9.22
N ALA A 109 -9.82 12.97 9.49
CA ALA A 109 -11.06 13.37 8.81
C ALA A 109 -10.87 13.66 7.32
N LEU A 110 -9.66 13.99 6.89
CA LEU A 110 -9.35 14.23 5.46
C LEU A 110 -9.30 12.95 4.63
N TYR A 111 -9.24 11.75 5.27
CA TYR A 111 -9.24 10.47 4.56
C TYR A 111 -10.65 9.90 4.53
N SER A 112 -11.33 10.06 3.43
CA SER A 112 -12.70 9.57 3.21
C SER A 112 -12.86 9.06 1.77
N THR A 113 -13.97 8.41 1.47
CA THR A 113 -14.32 7.98 0.11
C THR A 113 -14.56 9.16 -0.86
N GLU A 114 -14.74 10.37 -0.34
CA GLU A 114 -14.82 11.59 -1.14
C GLU A 114 -13.45 12.08 -1.61
N THR A 115 -12.41 11.81 -0.83
CA THR A 115 -11.03 12.21 -1.13
C THR A 115 -10.21 11.09 -1.75
N ILE A 116 -10.55 9.84 -1.44
CA ILE A 116 -9.89 8.62 -1.94
C ILE A 116 -10.96 7.71 -2.51
N ASN A 117 -10.99 7.58 -3.82
CA ASN A 117 -12.06 6.92 -4.56
C ASN A 117 -11.75 5.47 -4.97
N SER A 118 -10.51 5.02 -4.79
CA SER A 118 -10.09 3.66 -5.11
C SER A 118 -8.96 3.16 -4.21
N ALA A 119 -8.92 1.85 -4.00
CA ALA A 119 -7.73 1.19 -3.45
C ALA A 119 -6.60 1.19 -4.50
N PRO A 120 -5.32 1.08 -4.09
CA PRO A 120 -4.18 1.10 -5.01
C PRO A 120 -4.19 -0.01 -6.06
N PHE A 121 -4.73 -1.15 -5.71
CA PHE A 121 -4.82 -2.32 -6.59
C PHE A 121 -6.23 -2.89 -6.58
N SER A 122 -6.70 -3.35 -7.74
CA SER A 122 -7.97 -4.09 -7.84
C SER A 122 -7.79 -5.57 -7.50
N GLU A 123 -6.59 -6.10 -7.72
CA GLU A 123 -6.21 -7.49 -7.44
C GLU A 123 -4.76 -7.51 -6.96
N MET A 124 -4.44 -8.39 -6.03
CA MET A 124 -3.06 -8.69 -5.61
C MET A 124 -2.97 -10.13 -5.14
N SER A 125 -1.95 -10.84 -5.57
CA SER A 125 -1.63 -12.18 -5.11
C SER A 125 -0.12 -12.33 -4.95
N LEU A 126 0.27 -13.10 -3.95
CA LEU A 126 1.61 -13.61 -3.78
C LEU A 126 1.47 -15.11 -3.49
N ASP A 127 1.71 -15.94 -4.51
CA ASP A 127 1.58 -17.38 -4.45
C ASP A 127 2.94 -18.04 -4.75
N GLY A 128 3.51 -18.63 -3.73
CA GLY A 128 4.86 -19.18 -3.80
C GLY A 128 5.87 -18.11 -4.23
N SER A 129 6.50 -18.30 -5.39
CA SER A 129 7.49 -17.39 -5.96
C SER A 129 6.89 -16.33 -6.87
N THR A 130 5.57 -16.33 -7.10
CA THR A 130 4.93 -15.47 -8.09
C THR A 130 4.13 -14.36 -7.42
N PHE A 131 4.50 -13.13 -7.70
CA PHE A 131 3.70 -11.95 -7.40
C PHE A 131 2.89 -11.55 -8.62
N THR A 132 1.61 -11.28 -8.41
CA THR A 132 0.75 -10.63 -9.40
C THR A 132 -0.05 -9.52 -8.73
N ALA A 133 -0.16 -8.38 -9.40
CA ALA A 133 -1.07 -7.32 -8.98
C ALA A 133 -1.70 -6.67 -10.22
N LYS A 134 -2.91 -6.17 -10.07
CA LYS A 134 -3.53 -5.31 -11.06
C LYS A 134 -3.67 -3.93 -10.46
N ALA A 135 -2.84 -3.00 -10.91
CA ALA A 135 -2.94 -1.62 -10.49
C ALA A 135 -4.35 -1.12 -10.80
N THR A 136 -4.98 -0.47 -9.82
CA THR A 136 -6.25 0.21 -10.07
C THR A 136 -5.95 1.35 -11.00
N SER A 137 -6.19 1.08 -12.26
CA SER A 137 -5.67 1.87 -13.36
C SER A 137 -6.18 3.30 -13.26
N THR A 138 -5.24 4.19 -13.24
CA THR A 138 -5.46 5.58 -13.61
C THR A 138 -6.19 5.74 -14.94
N SER A 139 -6.06 4.80 -15.91
CA SER A 139 -6.80 4.90 -17.18
C SER A 139 -8.29 4.68 -17.00
N ASP A 140 -8.73 3.67 -16.26
CA ASP A 140 -10.16 3.39 -16.08
C ASP A 140 -10.80 4.29 -15.03
N SER A 141 -10.10 4.58 -13.92
CA SER A 141 -10.60 5.53 -12.92
C SER A 141 -10.50 6.99 -13.39
N MET A 142 -9.46 7.37 -14.13
CA MET A 142 -9.37 8.69 -14.74
C MET A 142 -10.39 8.83 -15.88
N THR A 143 -10.59 7.82 -16.72
CA THR A 143 -11.59 7.87 -17.78
C THR A 143 -13.01 7.91 -17.20
N SER A 144 -13.29 7.14 -16.14
CA SER A 144 -14.59 7.17 -15.47
C SER A 144 -14.79 8.42 -14.62
N SER A 145 -13.77 8.92 -13.93
CA SER A 145 -13.82 10.19 -13.21
C SER A 145 -13.93 11.36 -14.18
N MET A 146 -13.14 11.40 -15.25
CA MET A 146 -13.23 12.42 -16.30
C MET A 146 -14.59 12.40 -16.99
N SER A 147 -15.15 11.23 -17.35
CA SER A 147 -16.45 11.16 -17.99
C SER A 147 -17.59 11.49 -17.03
N SER A 148 -17.50 11.09 -15.73
CA SER A 148 -18.52 11.46 -14.74
C SER A 148 -18.43 12.92 -14.33
N ASP A 149 -17.24 13.48 -14.22
CA ASP A 149 -17.04 14.90 -13.90
C ASP A 149 -17.34 15.79 -15.11
N MET A 150 -17.02 15.37 -16.33
CA MET A 150 -17.47 16.03 -17.55
C MET A 150 -18.99 16.00 -17.68
N ALA A 151 -19.67 14.92 -17.32
CA ALA A 151 -21.13 14.85 -17.31
C ALA A 151 -21.77 15.81 -16.29
N LYS A 152 -21.13 15.98 -15.11
CA LYS A 152 -21.57 16.95 -14.08
C LYS A 152 -21.29 18.42 -14.47
N LEU A 153 -20.35 18.63 -15.38
CA LEU A 153 -19.86 19.93 -15.77
C LEU A 153 -20.51 20.43 -17.08
N SER A 154 -21.38 19.62 -17.69
CA SER A 154 -22.02 19.89 -18.98
C SER A 154 -22.94 21.16 -19.02
N ASP A 155 -23.22 21.74 -17.85
CA ASP A 155 -24.15 22.87 -17.74
C ASP A 155 -23.51 24.28 -17.82
N SER A 156 -22.18 24.38 -18.04
CA SER A 156 -21.53 25.68 -18.18
C SER A 156 -20.85 25.85 -19.55
N ALA A 157 -21.00 27.04 -20.16
CA ALA A 157 -20.42 27.37 -21.46
C ALA A 157 -18.88 27.23 -21.50
N ALA A 158 -18.20 27.42 -20.35
CA ALA A 158 -16.76 27.23 -20.22
C ALA A 158 -16.36 25.77 -20.40
N TYR A 159 -17.19 24.82 -20.00
CA TYR A 159 -16.93 23.39 -20.13
C TYR A 159 -17.21 22.82 -21.51
N ALA A 160 -18.17 23.44 -22.24
CA ALA A 160 -18.34 23.09 -23.64
C ALA A 160 -17.11 23.40 -24.48
N GLU A 161 -16.34 24.44 -24.16
CA GLU A 161 -15.09 24.76 -24.82
C GLU A 161 -13.97 23.79 -24.39
N ILE A 162 -13.87 23.43 -23.11
CA ILE A 162 -12.91 22.42 -22.63
C ILE A 162 -13.23 21.04 -23.25
N GLY A 163 -14.51 20.67 -23.35
CA GLY A 163 -14.93 19.44 -24.04
C GLY A 163 -14.52 19.40 -25.51
N LYS A 164 -14.64 20.52 -26.22
CA LYS A 164 -14.20 20.66 -27.63
C LYS A 164 -12.67 20.58 -27.74
N LEU A 165 -11.93 21.20 -26.82
CA LEU A 165 -10.47 21.12 -26.76
C LEU A 165 -10.00 19.69 -26.50
N ASN A 166 -10.66 18.97 -25.56
CA ASN A 166 -10.35 17.57 -25.24
C ASN A 166 -10.60 16.64 -26.42
N THR A 167 -11.76 16.76 -27.09
CA THR A 167 -12.07 15.97 -28.28
C THR A 167 -11.07 16.24 -29.40
N LYS A 168 -10.60 17.48 -29.53
CA LYS A 168 -9.58 17.85 -30.53
C LYS A 168 -8.19 17.36 -30.13
N ALA A 169 -7.82 17.46 -28.84
CA ALA A 169 -6.53 17.02 -28.30
C ALA A 169 -6.36 15.49 -28.34
N LEU A 170 -7.45 14.74 -28.07
CA LEU A 170 -7.45 13.28 -28.16
C LEU A 170 -7.48 12.74 -29.59
N LYS A 171 -7.73 13.58 -30.57
CA LYS A 171 -7.76 13.18 -31.98
C LYS A 171 -6.36 12.74 -32.41
N GLY A 172 -6.22 11.46 -32.72
CA GLY A 172 -4.91 10.86 -33.12
C GLY A 172 -4.26 10.01 -32.03
N TYR A 173 -4.91 9.86 -30.87
CA TYR A 173 -4.48 8.94 -29.82
C TYR A 173 -5.48 7.80 -29.65
N ASP A 174 -4.98 6.58 -29.46
CA ASP A 174 -5.81 5.38 -29.31
C ASP A 174 -6.51 5.30 -27.94
N SER A 175 -6.02 6.08 -26.96
CA SER A 175 -6.60 6.15 -25.62
C SER A 175 -6.25 7.46 -24.90
N VAL A 176 -6.98 7.79 -23.86
CA VAL A 176 -6.66 8.90 -22.95
C VAL A 176 -5.28 8.68 -22.31
N TYR A 177 -4.93 7.46 -21.99
CA TYR A 177 -3.61 7.12 -21.43
C TYR A 177 -2.48 7.45 -22.42
N ALA A 178 -2.63 7.07 -23.71
CA ALA A 178 -1.65 7.40 -24.75
C ALA A 178 -1.45 8.91 -24.91
N TYR A 179 -2.55 9.68 -24.82
CA TYR A 179 -2.48 11.13 -24.83
C TYR A 179 -1.78 11.67 -23.58
N MET A 180 -2.16 11.24 -22.37
CA MET A 180 -1.54 11.67 -21.11
C MET A 180 -0.03 11.34 -21.07
N LYS A 181 0.34 10.17 -21.57
CA LYS A 181 1.74 9.77 -21.71
C LYS A 181 2.50 10.74 -22.64
N SER A 182 1.92 11.12 -23.75
CA SER A 182 2.53 12.11 -24.67
C SER A 182 2.69 13.50 -24.05
N CYS A 183 1.87 13.80 -23.05
CA CYS A 183 1.93 15.03 -22.26
C CYS A 183 2.88 14.93 -21.03
N GLY A 184 3.58 13.80 -20.85
CA GLY A 184 4.55 13.65 -19.76
C GLY A 184 4.00 13.06 -18.46
N LEU A 185 2.88 12.31 -18.52
CA LEU A 185 2.41 11.53 -17.36
C LEU A 185 3.52 10.62 -16.86
N ILE A 186 3.80 10.65 -15.57
CA ILE A 186 4.76 9.77 -14.90
C ILE A 186 3.98 8.73 -14.11
N MET A 187 4.23 7.46 -14.41
CA MET A 187 3.72 6.34 -13.61
C MET A 187 4.85 5.35 -13.37
N ASP A 188 5.18 5.16 -12.09
CA ASP A 188 6.23 4.25 -11.67
C ASP A 188 5.69 3.29 -10.61
N TYR A 189 5.74 2.01 -10.90
CA TYR A 189 5.46 0.94 -9.95
C TYR A 189 6.71 0.11 -9.74
N SER A 190 6.97 -0.29 -8.51
CA SER A 190 8.04 -1.22 -8.22
C SER A 190 7.67 -2.16 -7.09
N ILE A 191 8.27 -3.34 -7.11
CA ILE A 191 8.26 -4.26 -5.98
C ILE A 191 9.65 -4.81 -5.75
N THR A 192 10.10 -4.74 -4.50
CA THR A 192 11.37 -5.30 -4.05
C THR A 192 11.10 -6.48 -3.15
N PHE A 193 11.78 -7.59 -3.42
CA PHE A 193 11.69 -8.84 -2.68
C PHE A 193 12.95 -9.08 -1.84
N PRO A 194 12.92 -9.95 -0.84
CA PRO A 194 14.12 -10.44 -0.16
C PRO A 194 14.96 -11.43 -1.02
N ALA A 195 14.45 -11.84 -2.18
CA ALA A 195 15.11 -12.73 -3.14
C ALA A 195 15.18 -12.08 -4.53
N ASN A 196 16.13 -12.50 -5.37
CA ASN A 196 16.26 -11.99 -6.73
C ASN A 196 15.02 -12.33 -7.57
N VAL A 197 14.59 -11.37 -8.39
CA VAL A 197 13.57 -11.57 -9.41
C VAL A 197 14.22 -12.29 -10.59
N THR A 198 13.58 -13.36 -11.05
CA THR A 198 14.03 -14.17 -12.20
C THR A 198 13.28 -13.84 -13.48
N GLU A 199 11.99 -13.46 -13.34
CA GLU A 199 11.13 -13.11 -14.46
C GLU A 199 10.20 -11.96 -14.08
N SER A 200 9.87 -11.10 -15.03
CA SER A 200 8.87 -10.05 -14.88
C SER A 200 8.36 -9.60 -16.26
N ASN A 201 7.14 -9.08 -16.31
CA ASN A 201 6.64 -8.35 -17.47
C ASN A 201 7.01 -6.84 -17.42
N GLY A 202 7.80 -6.43 -16.44
CA GLY A 202 8.46 -5.13 -16.33
C GLY A 202 9.98 -5.24 -16.47
N THR A 203 10.69 -4.26 -15.95
CA THR A 203 12.16 -4.24 -15.91
C THR A 203 12.66 -4.88 -14.61
N VAL A 204 13.65 -5.77 -14.70
CA VAL A 204 14.25 -6.45 -13.53
C VAL A 204 15.60 -5.84 -13.22
N ASN A 205 15.83 -5.56 -11.93
CA ASN A 205 17.12 -5.14 -11.40
C ASN A 205 17.35 -5.85 -10.03
N GLY A 206 18.06 -6.97 -10.05
CA GLY A 206 18.31 -7.79 -8.87
C GLY A 206 17.03 -8.29 -8.22
N ALA A 207 16.77 -7.84 -7.00
CA ALA A 207 15.59 -8.19 -6.22
C ALA A 207 14.35 -7.34 -6.54
N THR A 208 14.44 -6.41 -7.49
CA THR A 208 13.37 -5.46 -7.80
C THR A 208 12.82 -5.66 -9.20
N ALA A 209 11.51 -5.73 -9.33
CA ALA A 209 10.78 -5.55 -10.59
C ALA A 209 10.14 -4.16 -10.62
N SER A 210 10.18 -3.50 -11.77
CA SER A 210 9.64 -2.14 -11.94
C SER A 210 8.91 -1.98 -13.27
N TRP A 211 7.91 -1.10 -13.26
CA TRP A 211 7.06 -0.75 -14.40
C TRP A 211 6.94 0.77 -14.43
N SER A 212 7.47 1.36 -15.47
CA SER A 212 7.32 2.79 -15.74
C SER A 212 6.15 3.05 -16.68
N THR A 213 5.85 4.32 -16.93
CA THR A 213 4.88 4.73 -17.95
C THR A 213 5.12 4.05 -19.30
N ASP A 214 6.39 3.76 -19.65
CA ASP A 214 6.76 3.13 -20.92
C ASP A 214 6.65 1.61 -20.93
N THR A 215 6.80 0.97 -19.78
CA THR A 215 6.81 -0.49 -19.63
C THR A 215 5.56 -1.05 -18.99
N MET A 216 4.59 -0.18 -18.62
CA MET A 216 3.31 -0.60 -18.03
C MET A 216 2.51 -1.45 -19.02
N PRO A 217 2.11 -2.67 -18.64
CA PRO A 217 1.23 -3.48 -19.45
C PRO A 217 -0.12 -2.81 -19.71
N ALA A 218 -0.68 -3.02 -20.91
CA ALA A 218 -1.95 -2.41 -21.32
C ALA A 218 -3.14 -2.75 -20.41
N ASP A 219 -3.11 -3.93 -19.77
CA ASP A 219 -4.11 -4.38 -18.80
C ASP A 219 -3.78 -3.98 -17.36
N SER A 220 -2.72 -3.20 -17.16
CA SER A 220 -2.19 -2.77 -15.84
C SER A 220 -1.83 -3.93 -14.91
N ARG A 221 -1.59 -5.12 -15.45
CA ARG A 221 -1.21 -6.32 -14.68
C ARG A 221 0.30 -6.38 -14.52
N LEU A 222 0.75 -6.34 -13.28
CA LEU A 222 2.15 -6.42 -12.87
C LEU A 222 2.45 -7.87 -12.46
N ILE A 223 3.51 -8.45 -13.03
CA ILE A 223 3.93 -9.83 -12.75
C ILE A 223 5.42 -9.86 -12.47
N ALA A 224 5.81 -10.49 -11.35
CA ALA A 224 7.19 -10.79 -11.02
C ALA A 224 7.33 -12.19 -10.42
N VAL A 225 8.37 -12.91 -10.81
CA VAL A 225 8.71 -14.23 -10.28
C VAL A 225 10.08 -14.15 -9.61
N THR A 226 10.20 -14.69 -8.42
CA THR A 226 11.46 -14.70 -7.65
C THR A 226 12.15 -16.06 -7.71
N ALA A 227 13.43 -16.07 -7.38
CA ALA A 227 14.20 -17.30 -7.18
C ALA A 227 13.77 -18.00 -5.87
N GLY A 228 12.73 -18.80 -5.93
CA GLY A 228 12.10 -19.45 -4.78
C GLY A 228 11.03 -18.60 -4.12
N ASN A 229 10.37 -19.14 -3.10
CA ASN A 229 9.32 -18.40 -2.38
C ASN A 229 9.96 -17.36 -1.44
N PRO A 230 9.82 -16.06 -1.70
CA PRO A 230 10.46 -15.02 -0.92
C PRO A 230 9.91 -14.88 0.51
N LEU A 231 8.75 -15.48 0.78
CA LEU A 231 8.09 -15.43 2.09
C LEU A 231 8.09 -16.79 2.81
N SER A 232 8.65 -17.84 2.21
CA SER A 232 8.62 -19.20 2.79
C SER A 232 9.77 -19.50 3.71
N ALA A 233 10.60 -18.52 4.04
CA ALA A 233 11.81 -18.78 4.79
C ALA A 233 11.61 -18.94 6.31
N ASP A 234 10.44 -18.58 6.85
CA ASP A 234 10.20 -18.78 8.27
C ASP A 234 9.64 -20.17 8.54
N THR A 235 10.52 -21.03 9.04
CA THR A 235 10.20 -22.38 9.55
C THR A 235 10.35 -22.44 11.07
N GLU A 236 10.70 -21.34 11.72
CA GLU A 236 10.85 -21.28 13.15
C GLU A 236 9.52 -20.97 13.82
N ALA A 237 9.15 -21.75 14.81
CA ALA A 237 7.94 -21.50 15.57
C ALA A 237 8.18 -20.46 16.67
N PRO A 238 7.14 -19.69 17.06
CA PRO A 238 7.26 -18.73 18.15
C PRO A 238 7.88 -19.31 19.42
N VAL A 239 8.70 -18.55 20.11
CA VAL A 239 9.34 -18.96 21.37
C VAL A 239 8.50 -18.46 22.54
N ILE A 240 8.04 -19.41 23.39
CA ILE A 240 7.32 -19.11 24.64
C ILE A 240 8.34 -19.22 25.80
N SER A 241 8.67 -18.09 26.39
CA SER A 241 9.65 -17.99 27.49
C SER A 241 9.00 -17.66 28.84
N GLY A 242 9.72 -17.88 29.94
CA GLY A 242 9.26 -17.60 31.30
C GLY A 242 8.65 -18.80 32.00
N VAL A 243 8.33 -19.89 31.29
CA VAL A 243 7.82 -21.15 31.86
C VAL A 243 8.43 -22.36 31.17
N LYS A 244 8.34 -23.51 31.84
CA LYS A 244 8.73 -24.83 31.28
C LYS A 244 7.48 -25.68 31.05
N ASN A 245 7.51 -26.50 30.02
CA ASN A 245 6.41 -27.44 29.76
C ASN A 245 6.25 -28.39 30.95
N ASN A 246 5.01 -28.62 31.37
CA ASN A 246 4.62 -29.37 32.58
C ASN A 246 5.16 -28.78 33.90
N GLY A 247 5.59 -27.52 33.92
CA GLY A 247 6.06 -26.83 35.12
C GLY A 247 4.92 -26.57 36.13
N ILE A 248 5.25 -26.66 37.42
CA ILE A 248 4.34 -26.30 38.52
C ILE A 248 4.95 -25.11 39.27
N TYR A 249 4.20 -24.05 39.40
CA TYR A 249 4.67 -22.79 39.98
C TYR A 249 3.83 -22.42 41.20
N LYS A 250 4.47 -22.12 42.31
CA LYS A 250 3.83 -21.72 43.57
C LYS A 250 3.54 -20.21 43.64
N LYS A 251 3.93 -19.46 42.61
CA LYS A 251 3.68 -18.01 42.48
C LYS A 251 3.28 -17.68 41.06
N ALA A 252 2.70 -16.49 40.89
CA ALA A 252 2.44 -15.96 39.55
C ALA A 252 3.70 -15.93 38.68
N VAL A 253 3.57 -16.35 37.43
CA VAL A 253 4.64 -16.34 36.44
C VAL A 253 4.33 -15.32 35.33
N LYS A 254 5.41 -14.76 34.76
CA LYS A 254 5.34 -13.90 33.58
C LYS A 254 5.85 -14.69 32.38
N LEU A 255 5.13 -14.60 31.28
CA LEU A 255 5.53 -15.22 30.02
C LEU A 255 5.74 -14.12 28.98
N GLN A 256 6.70 -14.37 28.12
CA GLN A 256 6.93 -13.57 26.91
C GLN A 256 6.92 -14.50 25.71
N ILE A 257 6.23 -14.07 24.64
CA ILE A 257 6.16 -14.79 23.39
C ILE A 257 6.83 -13.93 22.34
N THR A 258 7.83 -14.46 21.69
CA THR A 258 8.60 -13.80 20.64
C THR A 258 8.69 -14.70 19.43
N ASP A 259 8.93 -14.10 18.29
CA ASP A 259 9.13 -14.79 17.04
C ASP A 259 10.18 -14.03 16.20
N ASN A 260 10.88 -14.72 15.32
CA ASN A 260 11.88 -14.12 14.44
C ASN A 260 11.26 -13.25 13.34
N VAL A 261 9.99 -13.51 13.01
CA VAL A 261 9.22 -12.73 12.02
C VAL A 261 8.06 -12.00 12.68
N ASN A 262 7.02 -12.71 13.11
CA ASN A 262 5.88 -12.09 13.77
C ASN A 262 4.96 -13.13 14.42
N VAL A 263 4.50 -12.85 15.64
CA VAL A 263 3.47 -13.64 16.31
C VAL A 263 2.09 -13.23 15.80
N LYS A 264 1.45 -14.10 15.03
CA LYS A 264 0.11 -13.88 14.45
C LYS A 264 -1.00 -14.03 15.48
N SER A 265 -0.92 -15.04 16.33
CA SER A 265 -1.94 -15.30 17.34
C SER A 265 -1.39 -15.99 18.57
N VAL A 266 -1.98 -15.67 19.71
CA VAL A 266 -1.72 -16.36 20.97
C VAL A 266 -3.06 -16.79 21.57
N THR A 267 -3.13 -18.06 22.01
CA THR A 267 -4.30 -18.55 22.74
C THR A 267 -3.90 -18.99 24.15
N VAL A 268 -4.81 -18.77 25.09
CA VAL A 268 -4.74 -19.26 26.47
C VAL A 268 -5.95 -20.14 26.74
N ASN A 269 -5.70 -21.44 26.95
CA ASN A 269 -6.78 -22.44 27.11
C ASN A 269 -7.84 -22.38 25.97
N GLY A 270 -7.36 -22.17 24.71
CA GLY A 270 -8.20 -22.09 23.53
C GLY A 270 -8.84 -20.73 23.25
N ILE A 271 -8.67 -19.74 24.13
CA ILE A 271 -9.19 -18.37 23.93
C ILE A 271 -8.09 -17.50 23.35
N THR A 272 -8.34 -16.88 22.20
CA THR A 272 -7.41 -15.94 21.57
C THR A 272 -7.27 -14.67 22.39
N ILE A 273 -6.02 -14.22 22.55
CA ILE A 273 -5.67 -12.98 23.26
C ILE A 273 -4.80 -12.09 22.36
N GLY A 274 -4.91 -10.76 22.54
CA GLY A 274 -4.15 -9.78 21.73
C GLY A 274 -2.76 -9.42 22.26
N ASN A 275 -2.21 -10.13 23.26
CA ASN A 275 -0.97 -9.77 23.91
C ASN A 275 0.06 -10.90 23.83
N THR A 276 1.31 -10.54 23.53
CA THR A 276 2.49 -11.41 23.58
C THR A 276 3.15 -11.44 24.98
N PHE A 277 2.67 -10.62 25.90
CA PHE A 277 3.12 -10.55 27.30
C PHE A 277 1.99 -10.98 28.23
N LEU A 278 2.20 -12.02 29.00
CA LEU A 278 1.18 -12.64 29.87
C LEU A 278 1.64 -12.76 31.31
N LYS A 279 0.69 -12.56 32.23
CA LYS A 279 0.87 -12.89 33.63
C LYS A 279 -0.14 -13.97 34.03
N ALA A 280 0.33 -15.18 34.31
CA ALA A 280 -0.47 -16.27 34.85
C ALA A 280 -0.42 -16.22 36.39
N SER A 281 -1.52 -15.83 37.04
CA SER A 281 -1.58 -15.62 38.50
C SER A 281 -2.68 -16.41 39.20
N GLN A 282 -3.62 -17.01 38.46
CA GLN A 282 -4.67 -17.81 39.03
C GLN A 282 -4.23 -19.25 39.24
N SER A 283 -4.63 -19.88 40.35
CA SER A 283 -4.42 -21.30 40.65
C SER A 283 -5.20 -22.18 39.67
N LYS A 284 -4.57 -22.50 38.53
CA LYS A 284 -5.16 -23.38 37.52
C LYS A 284 -4.09 -23.90 36.53
N ALA A 285 -4.50 -24.83 35.66
CA ALA A 285 -3.71 -25.26 34.50
C ALA A 285 -3.84 -24.23 33.36
N TYR A 286 -2.73 -24.01 32.69
CA TYR A 286 -2.61 -23.15 31.52
C TYR A 286 -2.08 -23.95 30.35
N LYS A 287 -2.70 -23.79 29.20
CA LYS A 287 -2.16 -24.22 27.90
C LYS A 287 -2.05 -22.97 27.03
N ILE A 288 -0.82 -22.58 26.74
CA ILE A 288 -0.52 -21.48 25.81
C ILE A 288 -0.17 -22.07 24.47
N MET A 289 -0.73 -21.52 23.41
CA MET A 289 -0.32 -21.83 22.03
C MET A 289 -0.08 -20.52 21.31
N ALA A 290 1.03 -20.42 20.61
CA ALA A 290 1.39 -19.29 19.77
C ALA A 290 1.55 -19.78 18.34
N THR A 291 1.08 -18.97 17.40
CA THR A 291 1.19 -19.23 15.95
C THR A 291 1.77 -17.98 15.29
N ASP A 292 2.76 -18.14 14.43
CA ASP A 292 3.33 -17.06 13.63
C ASP A 292 2.50 -16.74 12.37
N ALA A 293 3.01 -15.82 11.56
CA ALA A 293 2.37 -15.43 10.30
C ALA A 293 2.42 -16.56 9.25
N ASN A 294 3.40 -17.46 9.33
CA ASN A 294 3.64 -18.56 8.37
C ASN A 294 2.93 -19.85 8.79
N GLY A 295 2.30 -19.87 9.96
CA GLY A 295 1.56 -21.02 10.46
C GLY A 295 2.39 -21.97 11.34
N ASN A 296 3.67 -21.65 11.64
CA ASN A 296 4.43 -22.43 12.59
C ASN A 296 3.87 -22.21 14.00
N THR A 297 3.84 -23.27 14.80
CA THR A 297 3.19 -23.23 16.12
C THR A 297 4.10 -23.74 17.22
N SER A 298 4.02 -23.11 18.37
CA SER A 298 4.56 -23.63 19.62
C SER A 298 3.50 -23.70 20.71
N SER A 299 3.69 -24.60 21.65
CA SER A 299 2.79 -24.69 22.81
C SER A 299 3.53 -25.07 24.08
N VAL A 300 3.03 -24.59 25.20
CA VAL A 300 3.50 -24.97 26.53
C VAL A 300 2.29 -25.16 27.44
N SER A 301 2.34 -26.21 28.26
CA SER A 301 1.37 -26.46 29.32
C SER A 301 2.06 -26.37 30.67
N PHE A 302 1.44 -25.71 31.64
CA PHE A 302 1.97 -25.57 33.01
C PHE A 302 0.82 -25.34 33.99
N ARG A 303 1.13 -25.39 35.27
CA ARG A 303 0.17 -25.14 36.35
C ARG A 303 0.69 -24.07 37.31
N VAL A 304 -0.19 -23.22 37.76
CA VAL A 304 0.04 -22.32 38.91
C VAL A 304 -0.78 -22.84 40.07
N ASP A 305 -0.12 -23.03 41.23
CA ASP A 305 -0.72 -23.43 42.51
C ASP A 305 -0.38 -22.37 43.57
N SER A 306 -0.84 -21.12 43.34
CA SER A 306 -0.58 -19.97 44.21
C SER A 306 -1.66 -19.81 45.30
#